data_e296e132bc121efecb793ffd7aa5af21
#
_entry.id   e296e132bc121efecb793ffd7aa5af21
#
_cell.length_a   1.000
_cell.length_b   1.000
_cell.length_c   1.000
_cell.angle_alpha   90.00
_cell.angle_beta   90.00
_cell.angle_gamma   90.00
#
_symmetry.space_group_name_H-M   'P 1'
#
loop_
_entity.id
_entity.type
_entity.pdbx_description
1 polymer ?
#
loop_
_entity_poly.entity_id
_entity_poly.type
_entity_poly.pdbx_seq_one_letter_code
_entity_poly.pdbx_strand_id
1 'polypeptide(L)'
;MTVRISAIDHLVINVGDVARTAQWYQRILGMEVRVFDPGHGKTARTSLVFGNQKINVRPRDADKVEWFTADHETAGSDDLCFLTSSTTDEVVAHLKAHGVAIEEGPVDRQGARGVLRSVYCRDPDGSLIEISSYRDEAARDKT
;
A
#
# COMPACT_ATOMS: atom_id res chain seq x y z
N MET A 1 -28.94 -16.12 10.28
CA MET A 1 -27.64 -15.51 10.63
C MET A 1 -27.08 -14.71 9.46
N THR A 2 -26.68 -13.50 9.71
CA THR A 2 -26.10 -12.61 8.70
C THR A 2 -24.58 -12.77 8.72
N VAL A 3 -23.96 -12.90 7.53
CA VAL A 3 -22.50 -12.82 7.41
C VAL A 3 -22.06 -11.39 7.69
N ARG A 4 -21.07 -11.23 8.56
CA ARG A 4 -20.46 -9.93 8.86
C ARG A 4 -18.97 -9.99 8.62
N ILE A 5 -18.46 -9.05 7.85
CA ILE A 5 -17.03 -8.94 7.59
C ILE A 5 -16.40 -8.15 8.75
N SER A 6 -15.29 -8.64 9.28
CA SER A 6 -14.61 -8.06 10.43
C SER A 6 -13.37 -7.24 10.05
N ALA A 7 -12.67 -7.62 8.99
CA ALA A 7 -11.41 -6.97 8.61
C ALA A 7 -11.04 -7.30 7.17
N ILE A 8 -10.10 -6.53 6.63
CA ILE A 8 -9.38 -6.89 5.40
C ILE A 8 -8.16 -7.70 5.84
N ASP A 9 -7.96 -8.88 5.26
CA ASP A 9 -6.76 -9.69 5.49
C ASP A 9 -5.63 -9.28 4.56
N HIS A 10 -5.89 -9.33 3.28
CA HIS A 10 -4.96 -8.91 2.24
C HIS A 10 -5.73 -8.39 1.03
N LEU A 11 -5.01 -7.71 0.17
CA LEU A 11 -5.54 -7.30 -1.13
C LEU A 11 -4.52 -7.59 -2.21
N VAL A 12 -4.94 -7.53 -3.46
CA VAL A 12 -4.09 -7.74 -4.63
C VAL A 12 -4.05 -6.47 -5.45
N ILE A 13 -2.85 -6.03 -5.78
CA ILE A 13 -2.66 -4.95 -6.75
C ILE A 13 -2.08 -5.54 -8.04
N ASN A 14 -2.57 -5.06 -9.17
CA ASN A 14 -2.04 -5.42 -10.48
C ASN A 14 -1.05 -4.36 -10.93
N VAL A 15 0.14 -4.76 -11.34
CA VAL A 15 1.25 -3.84 -11.60
C VAL A 15 1.90 -4.11 -12.94
N GLY A 16 2.57 -3.09 -13.49
CA GLY A 16 3.33 -3.22 -14.73
C GLY A 16 4.63 -3.99 -14.56
N ASP A 17 5.32 -3.79 -13.43
CA ASP A 17 6.62 -4.40 -13.14
C ASP A 17 6.68 -4.76 -11.65
N VAL A 18 6.66 -6.05 -11.35
CA VAL A 18 6.65 -6.56 -9.97
C VAL A 18 7.89 -6.15 -9.19
N ALA A 19 9.07 -6.31 -9.79
CA ALA A 19 10.34 -6.00 -9.11
C ALA A 19 10.44 -4.50 -8.76
N ARG A 20 10.08 -3.64 -9.69
CA ARG A 20 10.06 -2.19 -9.51
C ARG A 20 9.07 -1.77 -8.41
N THR A 21 7.88 -2.33 -8.44
CA THR A 21 6.85 -2.07 -7.43
C THR A 21 7.30 -2.52 -6.05
N ALA A 22 7.80 -3.75 -5.93
CA ALA A 22 8.27 -4.30 -4.66
C ALA A 22 9.40 -3.44 -4.07
N GLN A 23 10.36 -3.02 -4.88
CA GLN A 23 11.46 -2.18 -4.46
C GLN A 23 10.96 -0.82 -3.94
N TRP A 24 9.99 -0.22 -4.61
CA TRP A 24 9.43 1.06 -4.19
C TRP A 24 8.70 0.96 -2.83
N TYR A 25 7.81 -0.03 -2.69
CA TYR A 25 7.07 -0.21 -1.44
C TYR A 25 7.99 -0.55 -0.27
N GLN A 26 9.05 -1.31 -0.52
CA GLN A 26 10.07 -1.60 0.50
C GLN A 26 10.83 -0.33 0.89
N ARG A 27 11.33 0.41 -0.09
CA ARG A 27 12.17 1.58 0.14
C ARG A 27 11.39 2.78 0.68
N ILE A 28 10.20 3.02 0.14
CA ILE A 28 9.42 4.21 0.48
C ILE A 28 8.47 3.95 1.66
N LEU A 29 7.81 2.79 1.69
CA LEU A 29 6.83 2.49 2.72
C LEU A 29 7.33 1.52 3.80
N GLY A 30 8.56 1.04 3.70
CA GLY A 30 9.17 0.18 4.71
C GLY A 30 8.55 -1.21 4.82
N MET A 31 7.87 -1.66 3.77
CA MET A 31 7.25 -3.00 3.78
C MET A 31 8.29 -4.09 3.55
N GLU A 32 8.03 -5.27 4.11
CA GLU A 32 8.87 -6.46 3.89
C GLU A 32 8.44 -7.16 2.60
N VAL A 33 9.40 -7.41 1.72
CA VAL A 33 9.16 -8.15 0.48
C VAL A 33 9.34 -9.64 0.73
N ARG A 34 8.32 -10.44 0.39
CA ARG A 34 8.38 -11.90 0.45
C ARG A 34 8.03 -12.47 -0.91
N VAL A 35 8.81 -13.48 -1.33
CA VAL A 35 8.58 -14.19 -2.60
C VAL A 35 8.23 -15.64 -2.29
N PHE A 36 7.12 -16.11 -2.84
CA PHE A 36 6.69 -17.48 -2.75
C PHE A 36 6.75 -18.12 -4.14
N ASP A 37 7.50 -19.21 -4.25
CA ASP A 37 7.55 -20.00 -5.48
C ASP A 37 6.66 -21.24 -5.31
N PRO A 38 5.51 -21.32 -6.01
CA PRO A 38 4.63 -22.48 -5.91
C PRO A 38 5.19 -23.74 -6.61
N GLY A 39 6.29 -23.61 -7.38
CA GLY A 39 6.86 -24.72 -8.14
C GLY A 39 6.01 -25.11 -9.35
N HIS A 40 6.32 -26.26 -9.96
CA HIS A 40 5.59 -26.81 -11.10
C HIS A 40 5.46 -25.86 -12.31
N GLY A 41 6.47 -24.98 -12.51
CA GLY A 41 6.46 -24.03 -13.60
C GLY A 41 5.49 -22.86 -13.45
N LYS A 42 4.86 -22.71 -12.30
CA LYS A 42 3.95 -21.61 -12.00
C LYS A 42 4.72 -20.33 -11.68
N THR A 43 4.08 -19.20 -11.91
CA THR A 43 4.65 -17.88 -11.63
C THR A 43 4.92 -17.69 -10.14
N ALA A 44 6.13 -17.25 -9.79
CA ALA A 44 6.45 -16.86 -8.42
C ALA A 44 5.55 -15.69 -7.98
N ARG A 45 5.20 -15.68 -6.70
CA ARG A 45 4.28 -14.69 -6.13
C ARG A 45 5.00 -13.81 -5.13
N THR A 46 4.94 -12.51 -5.36
CA THR A 46 5.54 -11.50 -4.49
C THR A 46 4.48 -10.88 -3.61
N SER A 47 4.78 -10.75 -2.33
CA SER A 47 3.94 -10.08 -1.34
C SER A 47 4.70 -9.00 -0.63
N LEU A 48 3.97 -7.95 -0.24
CA LEU A 48 4.46 -6.84 0.58
C LEU A 48 3.78 -6.97 1.94
N VAL A 49 4.57 -7.18 2.99
CA VAL A 49 4.06 -7.47 4.33
C VAL A 49 4.28 -6.26 5.23
N PHE A 50 3.25 -5.87 5.94
CA PHE A 50 3.28 -4.76 6.89
C PHE A 50 2.25 -5.01 8.00
N GLY A 51 2.60 -4.72 9.25
CA GLY A 51 1.74 -5.03 10.38
C GLY A 51 1.32 -6.50 10.36
N ASN A 52 0.02 -6.75 10.41
CA ASN A 52 -0.58 -8.08 10.27
C ASN A 52 -1.28 -8.30 8.92
N GLN A 53 -0.95 -7.48 7.93
CA GLN A 53 -1.58 -7.49 6.61
C GLN A 53 -0.55 -7.68 5.52
N LYS A 54 -1.00 -7.92 4.32
CA LYS A 54 -0.14 -7.97 3.13
C LYS A 54 -0.86 -7.48 1.88
N ILE A 55 -0.05 -7.11 0.89
CA ILE A 55 -0.48 -6.84 -0.46
C ILE A 55 0.19 -7.87 -1.36
N ASN A 56 -0.59 -8.64 -2.11
CA ASN A 56 -0.05 -9.51 -3.16
C ASN A 56 0.15 -8.68 -4.42
N VAL A 57 1.36 -8.74 -4.99
CA VAL A 57 1.72 -7.98 -6.19
C VAL A 57 1.61 -8.88 -7.40
N ARG A 58 0.59 -8.67 -8.22
CA ARG A 58 0.30 -9.49 -9.39
C ARG A 58 0.77 -8.77 -10.66
N PRO A 59 1.57 -9.42 -11.54
CA PRO A 59 1.81 -8.86 -12.86
C PRO A 59 0.47 -8.72 -13.60
N ARG A 60 0.16 -7.55 -14.13
CA ARG A 60 -1.15 -7.30 -14.78
C ARG A 60 -1.44 -8.22 -15.96
N ASP A 61 -0.39 -8.72 -16.61
CA ASP A 61 -0.48 -9.62 -17.76
C ASP A 61 -0.36 -11.10 -17.41
N ALA A 62 -0.37 -11.45 -16.11
CA ALA A 62 -0.38 -12.83 -15.68
C ALA A 62 -1.63 -13.55 -16.19
N ASP A 63 -1.49 -14.83 -16.49
CA ASP A 63 -2.60 -15.66 -16.97
C ASP A 63 -3.74 -15.69 -15.96
N LYS A 64 -4.96 -15.36 -16.39
CA LYS A 64 -6.13 -15.30 -15.51
C LYS A 64 -6.64 -16.68 -15.07
N VAL A 65 -6.27 -17.74 -15.76
CA VAL A 65 -6.62 -19.11 -15.35
C VAL A 65 -5.68 -19.56 -14.23
N GLU A 66 -4.38 -19.33 -14.38
CA GLU A 66 -3.40 -19.64 -13.34
C GLU A 66 -3.57 -18.73 -12.11
N TRP A 67 -3.83 -17.45 -12.36
CA TRP A 67 -3.96 -16.45 -11.32
C TRP A 67 -5.13 -15.50 -11.61
N PHE A 68 -6.32 -15.94 -11.27
CA PHE A 68 -7.51 -15.11 -11.47
C PHE A 68 -7.48 -13.88 -10.56
N THR A 69 -8.12 -12.82 -11.02
CA THR A 69 -8.14 -11.52 -10.35
C THR A 69 -9.44 -10.79 -10.68
N ALA A 70 -9.52 -9.51 -10.35
CA ALA A 70 -10.65 -8.66 -10.71
C ALA A 70 -10.86 -8.61 -12.24
N ASP A 71 -12.05 -8.26 -12.67
CA ASP A 71 -12.39 -8.14 -14.10
C ASP A 71 -11.54 -7.12 -14.83
N HIS A 72 -11.14 -6.05 -14.16
CA HIS A 72 -10.33 -4.95 -14.72
C HIS A 72 -8.99 -4.88 -14.00
N GLU A 73 -8.01 -5.58 -14.50
CA GLU A 73 -6.65 -5.65 -13.96
C GLU A 73 -5.77 -4.51 -14.46
N THR A 74 -6.14 -3.28 -14.14
CA THR A 74 -5.44 -2.08 -14.60
C THR A 74 -4.38 -1.64 -13.59
N ALA A 75 -3.12 -1.55 -14.03
CA ALA A 75 -2.05 -0.99 -13.21
C ALA A 75 -2.29 0.51 -12.99
N GLY A 76 -2.00 0.99 -11.77
CA GLY A 76 -2.17 2.39 -11.44
C GLY A 76 -3.60 2.81 -11.11
N SER A 77 -4.49 1.85 -10.84
CA SER A 77 -5.91 2.10 -10.54
C SER A 77 -6.23 2.02 -9.04
N ASP A 78 -5.24 1.80 -8.19
CA ASP A 78 -5.47 1.68 -6.75
C ASP A 78 -5.48 3.05 -6.08
N ASP A 79 -6.19 3.11 -4.96
CA ASP A 79 -6.28 4.29 -4.09
C ASP A 79 -6.23 3.75 -2.66
N LEU A 80 -5.06 3.84 -2.02
CA LEU A 80 -4.77 3.13 -0.78
C LEU A 80 -4.35 4.10 0.31
N CYS A 81 -4.92 3.94 1.50
CA CYS A 81 -4.54 4.67 2.70
C CYS A 81 -3.83 3.74 3.68
N PHE A 82 -2.61 4.09 4.03
CA PHE A 82 -1.79 3.35 5.00
C PHE A 82 -1.61 4.16 6.27
N LEU A 83 -1.65 3.48 7.40
CA LEU A 83 -1.39 4.08 8.70
C LEU A 83 0.08 3.94 9.06
N THR A 84 0.63 4.99 9.67
CA THR A 84 1.97 4.99 10.23
C THR A 84 1.96 5.61 11.63
N SER A 85 2.93 5.22 12.46
CA SER A 85 3.18 5.88 13.75
C SER A 85 4.10 7.10 13.62
N SER A 86 4.69 7.32 12.45
CA SER A 86 5.52 8.50 12.20
C SER A 86 4.66 9.76 12.17
N THR A 87 5.27 10.89 12.54
CA THR A 87 4.61 12.19 12.43
C THR A 87 4.48 12.59 10.97
N THR A 88 3.56 13.48 10.67
CA THR A 88 3.38 14.00 9.31
C THR A 88 4.65 14.69 8.81
N ASP A 89 5.35 15.44 9.68
CA ASP A 89 6.60 16.10 9.31
C ASP A 89 7.69 15.09 8.93
N GLU A 90 7.76 13.96 9.67
CA GLU A 90 8.69 12.87 9.35
C GLU A 90 8.36 12.23 8.01
N VAL A 91 7.06 12.04 7.70
CA VAL A 91 6.61 11.50 6.42
C VAL A 91 7.02 12.43 5.26
N VAL A 92 6.77 13.73 5.41
CA VAL A 92 7.15 14.74 4.41
C VAL A 92 8.66 14.72 4.17
N ALA A 93 9.45 14.74 5.24
CA ALA A 93 10.91 14.70 5.14
C ALA A 93 11.41 13.43 4.45
N HIS A 94 10.81 12.28 4.79
CA HIS A 94 11.15 10.99 4.19
C HIS A 94 10.88 10.96 2.69
N LEU A 95 9.69 11.39 2.27
CA LEU A 95 9.33 11.44 0.85
C LEU A 95 10.27 12.35 0.07
N LYS A 96 10.57 13.52 0.59
CA LYS A 96 11.52 14.47 -0.03
C LYS A 96 12.92 13.89 -0.13
N ALA A 97 13.40 13.23 0.92
CA ALA A 97 14.73 12.62 0.95
C ALA A 97 14.87 11.51 -0.11
N HIS A 98 13.78 10.85 -0.46
CA HIS A 98 13.76 9.79 -1.46
C HIS A 98 13.32 10.25 -2.85
N GLY A 99 13.16 11.56 -3.05
CA GLY A 99 12.79 12.11 -4.35
C GLY A 99 11.35 11.82 -4.77
N VAL A 100 10.47 11.51 -3.82
CA VAL A 100 9.05 11.25 -4.10
C VAL A 100 8.27 12.56 -4.02
N ALA A 101 7.59 12.92 -5.10
CA ALA A 101 6.78 14.13 -5.14
C ALA A 101 5.54 13.98 -4.24
N ILE A 102 5.30 15.00 -3.42
CA ILE A 102 4.09 15.09 -2.60
C ILE A 102 3.00 15.71 -3.47
N GLU A 103 1.93 15.00 -3.70
CA GLU A 103 0.81 15.45 -4.51
C GLU A 103 -0.09 16.40 -3.74
N GLU A 104 -0.38 16.08 -2.49
CA GLU A 104 -1.17 16.90 -1.58
C GLU A 104 -0.81 16.58 -0.13
N GLY A 105 -0.94 17.56 0.71
CA GLY A 105 -0.77 17.40 2.15
C GLY A 105 0.47 18.07 2.71
N PRO A 106 0.56 18.14 4.03
CA PRO A 106 -0.33 17.57 5.07
C PRO A 106 -1.73 18.15 5.08
N VAL A 107 -2.74 17.28 5.11
CA VAL A 107 -4.17 17.69 5.15
C VAL A 107 -4.93 16.78 6.10
N ASP A 108 -6.05 17.30 6.63
CA ASP A 108 -6.96 16.48 7.41
C ASP A 108 -7.90 15.72 6.48
N ARG A 109 -8.15 14.45 6.82
CA ARG A 109 -9.09 13.58 6.09
C ARG A 109 -9.90 12.77 7.08
N GLN A 110 -11.06 12.33 6.66
CA GLN A 110 -11.92 11.48 7.49
C GLN A 110 -11.55 10.02 7.28
N GLY A 111 -11.01 9.40 8.31
CA GLY A 111 -10.71 7.96 8.30
C GLY A 111 -11.87 7.13 8.83
N ALA A 112 -11.66 5.81 8.90
CA ALA A 112 -12.68 4.88 9.40
C ALA A 112 -13.01 5.09 10.88
N ARG A 113 -12.05 5.59 11.69
CA ARG A 113 -12.17 5.74 13.15
C ARG A 113 -12.05 7.21 13.63
N GLY A 114 -11.98 8.17 12.73
CA GLY A 114 -11.79 9.57 13.08
C GLY A 114 -10.95 10.34 12.10
N VAL A 115 -10.43 11.48 12.52
CA VAL A 115 -9.67 12.38 11.66
C VAL A 115 -8.25 11.87 11.49
N LEU A 116 -7.84 11.73 10.21
CA LEU A 116 -6.48 11.42 9.79
C LEU A 116 -5.76 12.70 9.39
N ARG A 117 -4.45 12.72 9.66
CA ARG A 117 -3.53 13.70 9.07
C ARG A 117 -2.74 12.99 7.97
N SER A 118 -2.89 13.44 6.74
CA SER A 118 -2.52 12.67 5.54
C SER A 118 -1.58 13.41 4.60
N VAL A 119 -0.71 12.63 3.95
CA VAL A 119 0.17 13.07 2.87
C VAL A 119 -0.03 12.12 1.69
N TYR A 120 -0.17 12.65 0.49
CA TYR A 120 -0.43 11.89 -0.74
C TYR A 120 0.77 11.86 -1.66
N CYS A 121 1.04 10.69 -2.23
CA CYS A 121 2.02 10.51 -3.30
C CYS A 121 1.53 9.46 -4.29
N ARG A 122 2.34 9.17 -5.32
CA ARG A 122 2.03 8.14 -6.32
C ARG A 122 3.03 7.01 -6.26
N ASP A 123 2.54 5.79 -6.44
CA ASP A 123 3.41 4.62 -6.60
C ASP A 123 3.96 4.57 -8.04
N PRO A 124 4.82 3.56 -8.39
CA PRO A 124 5.43 3.51 -9.72
C PRO A 124 4.45 3.43 -10.90
N ASP A 125 3.26 2.87 -10.70
CA ASP A 125 2.23 2.78 -11.74
C ASP A 125 1.26 3.98 -11.75
N GLY A 126 1.35 4.86 -10.76
CA GLY A 126 0.47 6.02 -10.62
C GLY A 126 -0.71 5.82 -9.66
N SER A 127 -0.77 4.70 -8.95
CA SER A 127 -1.77 4.51 -7.89
C SER A 127 -1.60 5.56 -6.81
N LEU A 128 -2.72 6.04 -6.28
CA LEU A 128 -2.71 7.05 -5.22
C LEU A 128 -2.40 6.39 -3.88
N ILE A 129 -1.39 6.91 -3.21
CA ILE A 129 -0.96 6.44 -1.90
C ILE A 129 -1.14 7.56 -0.89
N GLU A 130 -1.92 7.28 0.12
CA GLU A 130 -2.14 8.16 1.26
C GLU A 130 -1.42 7.59 2.48
N ILE A 131 -0.52 8.36 3.08
CA ILE A 131 0.21 7.97 4.29
C ILE A 131 -0.33 8.81 5.43
N SER A 132 -0.89 8.17 6.44
CA SER A 132 -1.71 8.85 7.44
C SER A 132 -1.42 8.39 8.86
N SER A 133 -1.70 9.27 9.80
CA SER A 133 -1.79 8.93 11.21
C SER A 133 -3.08 9.49 11.78
N TYR A 134 -3.66 8.80 12.75
CA TYR A 134 -4.81 9.34 13.46
C TYR A 134 -4.37 10.51 14.32
N ARG A 135 -5.06 11.61 14.20
CA ARG A 135 -4.71 12.87 14.84
C ARG A 135 -4.60 12.76 16.36
N ASP A 136 -5.51 12.05 16.98
CA ASP A 136 -5.54 11.88 18.43
C ASP A 136 -4.40 10.97 18.93
N GLU A 137 -4.04 9.94 18.16
CA GLU A 137 -2.94 9.04 18.48
C GLU A 137 -1.59 9.77 18.35
N ALA A 138 -1.41 10.58 17.30
CA ALA A 138 -0.21 11.39 17.11
C ALA A 138 -0.02 12.43 18.23
N ALA A 139 -1.11 12.98 18.76
CA ALA A 139 -1.07 13.91 19.88
C ALA A 139 -0.69 13.22 21.20
N ARG A 140 -1.05 11.95 21.40
CA ARG A 140 -0.70 11.16 22.59
C ARG A 140 0.79 10.83 22.63
N ASP A 141 1.42 10.59 21.50
CA ASP A 141 2.84 10.26 21.41
C ASP A 141 3.76 11.45 21.72
N LYS A 142 3.21 12.68 21.77
CA LYS A 142 3.94 13.91 22.07
C LYS A 142 3.91 14.30 23.55
N THR A 143 3.17 13.59 24.36
CA THR A 143 3.10 13.79 25.82
C THR A 143 3.89 12.74 26.58
#